data_185251d120d8772a54caa6fe3f656a94
#
_entry.id   185251d120d8772a54caa6fe3f656a94
#
_cell.length_a   1.000
_cell.length_b   1.000
_cell.length_c   1.000
_cell.angle_alpha   90.00
_cell.angle_beta   90.00
_cell.angle_gamma   90.00
#
_symmetry.space_group_name_H-M   'P 1'
#
loop_
_entity.id
_entity.type
_entity.pdbx_description
1 polymer ?
#
loop_
_entity_poly.entity_id
_entity_poly.type
_entity_poly.pdbx_seq_one_letter_code
_entity_poly.pdbx_strand_id
1 'polypeptide(L)'
;MAAFSLIEIMFVLGAAATVSAVAVPETLATIDDSRTAAAARYAATRLQRTRMDAVTRSNIVAVRFSLVSSHYEFAGYQDGNRNGVLSRDIQSGVDRLVQPADRLGDHFPGVEFCAIPNLPAVDSTSTAPGTDPIRLGSSDIVSFTPSGTSSSGSLYICGRRKTQYVVRIYGETGKTRILKFNTGSGQWLPASEL
;
A
#
# COMPACT_ATOMS: atom_id res chain seq x y z
N MET A 1 45.86 35.26 -13.29
CA MET A 1 45.09 34.07 -12.90
C MET A 1 45.30 33.89 -11.40
N ALA A 2 44.22 33.93 -10.59
CA ALA A 2 44.33 33.64 -9.16
C ALA A 2 44.46 32.12 -8.96
N ALA A 3 45.55 31.68 -8.33
CA ALA A 3 45.73 30.27 -7.96
C ALA A 3 45.07 30.05 -6.61
N PHE A 4 44.24 29.01 -6.50
CA PHE A 4 43.64 28.64 -5.23
C PHE A 4 44.67 28.06 -4.25
N SER A 5 44.59 28.45 -3.00
CA SER A 5 45.40 27.90 -1.94
C SER A 5 44.92 26.47 -1.57
N LEU A 6 45.88 25.60 -1.22
CA LEU A 6 45.55 24.22 -0.76
C LEU A 6 44.56 24.25 0.44
N ILE A 7 44.73 25.19 1.36
CA ILE A 7 43.87 25.33 2.53
C ILE A 7 42.45 25.73 2.14
N GLU A 8 42.27 26.57 1.11
CA GLU A 8 40.96 26.97 0.59
C GLU A 8 40.19 25.76 0.00
N ILE A 9 40.91 24.92 -0.77
CA ILE A 9 40.35 23.68 -1.31
C ILE A 9 39.96 22.71 -0.16
N MET A 10 40.79 22.53 0.85
CA MET A 10 40.50 21.69 1.99
C MET A 10 39.28 22.19 2.77
N PHE A 11 39.13 23.52 2.97
CA PHE A 11 38.01 24.11 3.61
C PHE A 11 36.70 23.87 2.81
N VAL A 12 36.74 24.09 1.51
CA VAL A 12 35.58 23.86 0.62
C VAL A 12 35.17 22.39 0.62
N LEU A 13 36.12 21.46 0.54
CA LEU A 13 35.83 20.02 0.59
C LEU A 13 35.27 19.61 1.95
N GLY A 14 35.79 20.15 3.05
CA GLY A 14 35.26 19.93 4.41
C GLY A 14 33.83 20.43 4.54
N ALA A 15 33.55 21.64 4.06
CA ALA A 15 32.20 22.20 4.06
C ALA A 15 31.22 21.38 3.19
N ALA A 16 31.64 20.97 2.01
CA ALA A 16 30.85 20.14 1.12
C ALA A 16 30.54 18.77 1.73
N ALA A 17 31.51 18.14 2.39
CA ALA A 17 31.34 16.87 3.08
C ALA A 17 30.32 16.97 4.24
N THR A 18 30.39 18.03 5.06
CA THR A 18 29.45 18.23 6.18
C THR A 18 28.02 18.46 5.69
N VAL A 19 27.82 19.27 4.64
CA VAL A 19 26.49 19.48 4.04
C VAL A 19 25.95 18.17 3.46
N SER A 20 26.77 17.41 2.75
CA SER A 20 26.37 16.14 2.15
C SER A 20 25.99 15.09 3.19
N ALA A 21 26.66 15.07 4.33
CA ALA A 21 26.38 14.12 5.42
C ALA A 21 24.96 14.27 6.00
N VAL A 22 24.39 15.47 5.96
CA VAL A 22 23.02 15.74 6.43
C VAL A 22 22.00 15.64 5.27
N ALA A 23 22.31 16.23 4.13
CA ALA A 23 21.37 16.34 3.00
C ALA A 23 21.02 14.97 2.37
N VAL A 24 21.98 14.06 2.28
CA VAL A 24 21.76 12.76 1.63
C VAL A 24 20.75 11.88 2.39
N PRO A 25 20.86 11.67 3.72
CA PRO A 25 19.89 10.88 4.48
C PRO A 25 18.47 11.43 4.41
N GLU A 26 18.29 12.75 4.49
CA GLU A 26 16.99 13.41 4.41
C GLU A 26 16.35 13.24 3.04
N THR A 27 17.13 13.41 1.97
CA THR A 27 16.64 13.19 0.60
C THR A 27 16.17 11.75 0.40
N LEU A 28 16.93 10.77 0.88
CA LEU A 28 16.56 9.37 0.78
C LEU A 28 15.31 9.02 1.59
N ALA A 29 15.09 9.65 2.74
CA ALA A 29 13.88 9.48 3.54
C ALA A 29 12.65 10.05 2.81
N THR A 30 12.78 11.22 2.21
CA THR A 30 11.72 11.85 1.43
C THR A 30 11.34 11.03 0.19
N ILE A 31 12.33 10.47 -0.51
CA ILE A 31 12.10 9.59 -1.66
C ILE A 31 11.36 8.32 -1.23
N ASP A 32 11.76 7.69 -0.13
CA ASP A 32 11.10 6.48 0.39
C ASP A 32 9.65 6.76 0.78
N ASP A 33 9.41 7.87 1.47
CA ASP A 33 8.07 8.31 1.85
C ASP A 33 7.18 8.55 0.61
N SER A 34 7.69 9.31 -0.36
CA SER A 34 6.96 9.60 -1.61
C SER A 34 6.61 8.33 -2.40
N ARG A 35 7.55 7.37 -2.48
CA ARG A 35 7.30 6.07 -3.13
C ARG A 35 6.26 5.25 -2.40
N THR A 36 6.32 5.20 -1.08
CA THR A 36 5.36 4.45 -0.27
C THR A 36 3.96 5.07 -0.35
N ALA A 37 3.87 6.40 -0.33
CA ALA A 37 2.61 7.12 -0.55
C ALA A 37 2.03 6.85 -1.94
N ALA A 38 2.88 6.84 -2.98
CA ALA A 38 2.45 6.54 -4.35
C ALA A 38 1.94 5.09 -4.47
N ALA A 39 2.60 4.12 -3.83
CA ALA A 39 2.15 2.73 -3.78
C ALA A 39 0.80 2.58 -3.07
N ALA A 40 0.59 3.29 -1.96
CA ALA A 40 -0.70 3.29 -1.26
C ALA A 40 -1.83 3.87 -2.13
N ARG A 41 -1.56 4.96 -2.87
CA ARG A 41 -2.51 5.52 -3.85
C ARG A 41 -2.79 4.56 -5.00
N TYR A 42 -1.77 3.87 -5.49
CA TYR A 42 -1.91 2.85 -6.54
C TYR A 42 -2.81 1.71 -6.07
N ALA A 43 -2.57 1.14 -4.89
CA ALA A 43 -3.41 0.10 -4.31
C ALA A 43 -4.86 0.58 -4.13
N ALA A 44 -5.07 1.78 -3.59
CA ALA A 44 -6.40 2.36 -3.45
C ALA A 44 -7.11 2.55 -4.80
N THR A 45 -6.38 3.01 -5.83
CA THR A 45 -6.92 3.18 -7.20
C THR A 45 -7.33 1.85 -7.81
N ARG A 46 -6.53 0.79 -7.62
CA ARG A 46 -6.87 -0.57 -8.06
C ARG A 46 -8.17 -1.06 -7.40
N LEU A 47 -8.34 -0.83 -6.11
CA LEU A 47 -9.58 -1.17 -5.38
C LEU A 47 -10.78 -0.38 -5.91
N GLN A 48 -10.64 0.93 -6.12
CA GLN A 48 -11.72 1.75 -6.67
C GLN A 48 -12.09 1.35 -8.11
N ARG A 49 -11.10 0.97 -8.93
CA ARG A 49 -11.35 0.43 -10.26
C ARG A 49 -12.14 -0.88 -10.17
N THR A 50 -11.77 -1.80 -9.27
CA THR A 50 -12.51 -3.04 -9.05
C THR A 50 -13.94 -2.79 -8.61
N ARG A 51 -14.15 -1.79 -7.74
CA ARG A 51 -15.49 -1.34 -7.35
C ARG A 51 -16.32 -0.85 -8.54
N MET A 52 -15.72 -0.03 -9.41
CA MET A 52 -16.38 0.45 -10.63
C MET A 52 -16.68 -0.70 -11.59
N ASP A 53 -15.76 -1.66 -11.72
CA ASP A 53 -15.99 -2.87 -12.53
C ASP A 53 -17.20 -3.67 -12.00
N ALA A 54 -17.34 -3.81 -10.69
CA ALA A 54 -18.48 -4.49 -10.07
C ALA A 54 -19.82 -3.79 -10.38
N VAL A 55 -19.87 -2.47 -10.23
CA VAL A 55 -21.06 -1.67 -10.54
C VAL A 55 -21.40 -1.74 -12.03
N THR A 56 -20.42 -1.52 -12.92
CA THR A 56 -20.63 -1.50 -14.38
C THR A 56 -21.05 -2.85 -14.93
N ARG A 57 -20.49 -3.93 -14.41
CA ARG A 57 -20.82 -5.30 -14.84
C ARG A 57 -22.04 -5.88 -14.16
N SER A 58 -22.64 -5.16 -13.18
CA SER A 58 -23.73 -5.65 -12.33
C SER A 58 -23.43 -7.03 -11.74
N ASN A 59 -22.17 -7.27 -11.35
CA ASN A 59 -21.71 -8.54 -10.81
C ASN A 59 -20.68 -8.30 -9.68
N ILE A 60 -20.47 -9.29 -8.81
CA ILE A 60 -19.45 -9.21 -7.79
C ILE A 60 -18.07 -9.31 -8.46
N VAL A 61 -17.20 -8.35 -8.14
CA VAL A 61 -15.78 -8.37 -8.52
C VAL A 61 -14.95 -8.21 -7.27
N ALA A 62 -13.90 -9.00 -7.15
CA ALA A 62 -13.05 -8.99 -5.96
C ALA A 62 -11.58 -8.92 -6.31
N VAL A 63 -10.78 -8.40 -5.40
CA VAL A 63 -9.32 -8.50 -5.45
C VAL A 63 -8.88 -9.52 -4.41
N ARG A 64 -8.16 -10.53 -4.87
CA ARG A 64 -7.50 -11.51 -4.01
C ARG A 64 -6.03 -11.15 -3.85
N PHE A 65 -5.56 -11.20 -2.62
CA PHE A 65 -4.15 -11.09 -2.27
C PHE A 65 -3.60 -12.49 -2.02
N SER A 66 -2.42 -12.78 -2.52
CA SER A 66 -1.77 -14.09 -2.38
C SER A 66 -0.30 -13.90 -2.07
N LEU A 67 0.22 -14.61 -1.08
CA LEU A 67 1.64 -14.62 -0.77
C LEU A 67 2.35 -15.58 -1.71
N VAL A 68 3.21 -15.08 -2.59
CA VAL A 68 4.00 -15.85 -3.56
C VAL A 68 5.48 -15.55 -3.33
N SER A 69 6.27 -16.57 -3.01
CA SER A 69 7.72 -16.43 -2.81
C SER A 69 8.11 -15.26 -1.90
N SER A 70 7.41 -15.10 -0.78
CA SER A 70 7.60 -14.03 0.23
C SER A 70 7.14 -12.62 -0.19
N HIS A 71 6.44 -12.46 -1.31
CA HIS A 71 5.85 -11.20 -1.76
C HIS A 71 4.36 -11.36 -1.98
N TYR A 72 3.60 -10.30 -1.70
CA TYR A 72 2.18 -10.31 -2.00
C TYR A 72 1.91 -9.89 -3.44
N GLU A 73 1.13 -10.71 -4.14
CA GLU A 73 0.53 -10.41 -5.43
C GLU A 73 -0.96 -10.19 -5.25
N PHE A 74 -1.55 -9.36 -6.07
CA PHE A 74 -2.98 -9.10 -6.06
C PHE A 74 -3.55 -9.15 -7.46
N ALA A 75 -4.69 -9.84 -7.61
CA ALA A 75 -5.36 -10.05 -8.88
C ALA A 75 -6.87 -9.87 -8.73
N GLY A 76 -7.53 -9.39 -9.78
CA GLY A 76 -8.97 -9.15 -9.78
C GLY A 76 -9.74 -10.31 -10.41
N TYR A 77 -10.79 -10.77 -9.74
CA TYR A 77 -11.65 -11.88 -10.19
C TYR A 77 -13.11 -11.45 -10.20
N GLN A 78 -13.85 -11.97 -11.16
CA GLN A 78 -15.29 -11.80 -11.28
C GLN A 78 -15.99 -13.10 -10.89
N ASP A 79 -17.01 -13.01 -10.07
CA ASP A 79 -17.88 -14.11 -9.68
C ASP A 79 -18.55 -14.73 -10.90
N GLY A 80 -18.40 -16.04 -11.08
CA GLY A 80 -18.91 -16.79 -12.21
C GLY A 80 -20.25 -17.49 -11.97
N ASN A 81 -20.62 -17.72 -10.70
CA ASN A 81 -21.78 -18.53 -10.32
C ASN A 81 -22.76 -17.84 -9.35
N ARG A 82 -22.54 -16.56 -9.05
CA ARG A 82 -23.35 -15.69 -8.18
C ARG A 82 -23.35 -16.11 -6.69
N ASN A 83 -22.28 -16.79 -6.23
CA ASN A 83 -22.11 -17.15 -4.83
C ASN A 83 -21.06 -16.28 -4.12
N GLY A 84 -20.51 -15.27 -4.82
CA GLY A 84 -19.38 -14.45 -4.41
C GLY A 84 -18.06 -15.04 -4.90
N VAL A 85 -17.01 -14.19 -4.91
CA VAL A 85 -15.67 -14.64 -5.31
C VAL A 85 -15.04 -15.45 -4.17
N LEU A 86 -14.77 -16.71 -4.43
CA LEU A 86 -14.26 -17.66 -3.45
C LEU A 86 -12.94 -18.30 -3.92
N SER A 87 -12.04 -18.57 -2.98
CA SER A 87 -10.73 -19.19 -3.30
C SER A 87 -10.84 -20.52 -4.05
N ARG A 88 -11.84 -21.35 -3.72
CA ARG A 88 -12.12 -22.62 -4.41
C ARG A 88 -12.58 -22.41 -5.86
N ASP A 89 -13.41 -21.39 -6.08
CA ASP A 89 -14.02 -21.11 -7.38
C ASP A 89 -13.00 -20.44 -8.33
N ILE A 90 -12.06 -19.66 -7.77
CA ILE A 90 -10.87 -19.18 -8.48
C ILE A 90 -10.00 -20.37 -8.94
N GLN A 91 -9.74 -21.34 -8.05
CA GLN A 91 -8.89 -22.50 -8.36
C GLN A 91 -9.54 -23.42 -9.42
N SER A 92 -10.85 -23.56 -9.40
CA SER A 92 -11.60 -24.34 -10.38
C SER A 92 -11.89 -23.61 -11.69
N GLY A 93 -11.54 -22.30 -11.77
CA GLY A 93 -11.76 -21.48 -12.97
C GLY A 93 -13.22 -21.03 -13.14
N VAL A 94 -14.08 -21.22 -12.16
CA VAL A 94 -15.46 -20.72 -12.14
C VAL A 94 -15.44 -19.19 -12.03
N ASP A 95 -14.64 -18.67 -11.08
CA ASP A 95 -14.40 -17.24 -10.96
C ASP A 95 -13.28 -16.81 -11.91
N ARG A 96 -13.61 -15.89 -12.81
CA ARG A 96 -12.73 -15.53 -13.93
C ARG A 96 -11.79 -14.39 -13.57
N LEU A 97 -10.54 -14.51 -13.98
CA LEU A 97 -9.57 -13.42 -13.90
C LEU A 97 -10.00 -12.27 -14.81
N VAL A 98 -10.17 -11.08 -14.23
CA VAL A 98 -10.55 -9.84 -14.97
C VAL A 98 -9.49 -8.75 -14.85
N GLN A 99 -8.63 -8.82 -13.86
CA GLN A 99 -7.46 -7.96 -13.73
C GLN A 99 -6.24 -8.86 -13.44
N PRO A 100 -5.18 -8.77 -14.25
CA PRO A 100 -4.00 -9.61 -14.09
C PRO A 100 -3.34 -9.40 -12.74
N ALA A 101 -2.60 -10.42 -12.31
CA ALA A 101 -1.79 -10.35 -11.10
C ALA A 101 -0.75 -9.23 -11.22
N ASP A 102 -0.55 -8.53 -10.12
CA ASP A 102 0.30 -7.37 -10.03
C ASP A 102 0.99 -7.31 -8.67
N ARG A 103 2.14 -6.63 -8.57
CA ARG A 103 2.95 -6.51 -7.36
C ARG A 103 3.36 -5.06 -7.14
N LEU A 104 3.30 -4.59 -5.89
CA LEU A 104 3.75 -3.23 -5.56
C LEU A 104 5.23 -3.02 -5.87
N GLY A 105 6.08 -4.00 -5.56
CA GLY A 105 7.52 -3.92 -5.76
C GLY A 105 7.97 -3.71 -7.21
N ASP A 106 7.16 -4.15 -8.19
CA ASP A 106 7.46 -4.00 -9.61
C ASP A 106 7.30 -2.54 -10.08
N HIS A 107 6.40 -1.78 -9.47
CA HIS A 107 6.16 -0.36 -9.77
C HIS A 107 6.88 0.58 -8.80
N PHE A 108 7.05 0.16 -7.55
CA PHE A 108 7.61 0.97 -6.47
C PHE A 108 8.75 0.22 -5.78
N PRO A 109 9.98 0.29 -6.30
CA PRO A 109 11.11 -0.47 -5.78
C PRO A 109 11.35 -0.25 -4.29
N GLY A 110 11.26 -1.35 -3.52
CA GLY A 110 11.46 -1.35 -2.07
C GLY A 110 10.22 -1.04 -1.25
N VAL A 111 9.05 -1.02 -1.87
CA VAL A 111 7.75 -0.90 -1.20
C VAL A 111 7.01 -2.21 -1.33
N GLU A 112 6.44 -2.71 -0.23
CA GLU A 112 5.71 -3.96 -0.18
C GLU A 112 4.51 -3.90 0.77
N PHE A 113 3.62 -4.91 0.68
CA PHE A 113 2.63 -5.15 1.72
C PHE A 113 3.34 -5.72 2.95
N CYS A 114 3.41 -4.94 4.00
CA CYS A 114 4.05 -5.29 5.26
C CYS A 114 3.52 -4.41 6.38
N ALA A 115 3.57 -4.91 7.61
CA ALA A 115 3.23 -4.18 8.82
C ALA A 115 4.46 -4.14 9.73
N ILE A 116 4.88 -2.93 10.12
CA ILE A 116 5.92 -2.79 11.14
C ILE A 116 5.37 -3.24 12.51
N PRO A 117 6.22 -3.74 13.41
CA PRO A 117 5.77 -4.18 14.74
C PRO A 117 5.07 -3.07 15.52
N ASN A 118 4.12 -3.46 16.39
CA ASN A 118 3.44 -2.59 17.35
C ASN A 118 2.59 -1.46 16.74
N LEU A 119 2.07 -1.64 15.54
CA LEU A 119 1.09 -0.71 14.98
C LEU A 119 -0.23 -0.80 15.76
N PRO A 120 -0.83 0.33 16.12
CA PRO A 120 -2.17 0.35 16.70
C PRO A 120 -3.24 0.06 15.64
N ALA A 121 -4.44 -0.25 16.10
CA ALA A 121 -5.62 -0.28 15.25
C ALA A 121 -5.81 1.05 14.49
N VAL A 122 -6.32 0.99 13.27
CA VAL A 122 -6.53 2.18 12.42
C VAL A 122 -7.70 3.02 12.92
N ASP A 123 -8.75 2.33 13.37
CA ASP A 123 -9.99 2.92 13.92
C ASP A 123 -10.65 1.95 14.92
N SER A 124 -11.75 2.38 15.54
CA SER A 124 -12.49 1.56 16.50
C SER A 124 -13.11 0.29 15.91
N THR A 125 -13.21 0.19 14.59
CA THR A 125 -13.80 -0.95 13.88
C THR A 125 -12.74 -1.90 13.31
N SER A 126 -11.45 -1.57 13.47
CA SER A 126 -10.33 -2.38 13.02
C SER A 126 -9.57 -2.98 14.20
N THR A 127 -8.80 -4.02 13.92
CA THR A 127 -7.84 -4.62 14.86
C THR A 127 -6.42 -4.26 14.45
N ALA A 128 -5.49 -4.26 15.41
CA ALA A 128 -4.06 -4.10 15.11
C ALA A 128 -3.59 -5.20 14.14
N PRO A 129 -2.71 -4.87 13.18
CA PRO A 129 -2.30 -5.84 12.15
C PRO A 129 -1.46 -7.01 12.70
N GLY A 130 -0.72 -6.79 13.77
CA GLY A 130 0.30 -7.75 14.19
C GLY A 130 1.39 -7.86 13.12
N THR A 131 1.59 -9.08 12.60
CA THR A 131 2.52 -9.35 11.49
C THR A 131 1.83 -9.51 10.13
N ASP A 132 0.49 -9.50 10.10
CA ASP A 132 -0.30 -9.70 8.90
C ASP A 132 -0.65 -8.36 8.23
N PRO A 133 -0.08 -8.06 7.05
CA PRO A 133 -0.34 -6.80 6.37
C PRO A 133 -1.67 -6.77 5.60
N ILE A 134 -2.32 -7.92 5.38
CA ILE A 134 -3.57 -8.04 4.62
C ILE A 134 -4.72 -8.39 5.56
N ARG A 135 -5.32 -7.39 6.16
CA ARG A 135 -6.43 -7.57 7.13
C ARG A 135 -7.79 -7.50 6.43
N LEU A 136 -8.11 -8.53 5.64
CA LEU A 136 -9.35 -8.66 4.85
C LEU A 136 -10.22 -9.85 5.29
N GLY A 137 -10.11 -10.28 6.52
CA GLY A 137 -10.72 -11.52 7.01
C GLY A 137 -9.83 -12.73 6.77
N SER A 138 -10.41 -13.92 6.66
CA SER A 138 -9.65 -15.18 6.58
C SER A 138 -9.25 -15.61 5.16
N SER A 139 -9.77 -14.94 4.14
CA SER A 139 -9.58 -15.35 2.73
C SER A 139 -8.65 -14.45 1.93
N ASP A 140 -8.19 -13.33 2.51
CA ASP A 140 -7.41 -12.28 1.84
C ASP A 140 -8.07 -11.77 0.55
N ILE A 141 -9.40 -11.73 0.55
CA ILE A 141 -10.22 -11.27 -0.57
C ILE A 141 -11.04 -10.05 -0.13
N VAL A 142 -10.95 -8.96 -0.90
CA VAL A 142 -11.88 -7.84 -0.81
C VAL A 142 -12.85 -7.90 -1.96
N SER A 143 -14.14 -8.09 -1.65
CA SER A 143 -15.22 -8.19 -2.64
C SER A 143 -15.99 -6.89 -2.72
N PHE A 144 -16.36 -6.50 -3.93
CA PHE A 144 -17.21 -5.36 -4.24
C PHE A 144 -18.50 -5.85 -4.88
N THR A 145 -19.62 -5.35 -4.41
CA THR A 145 -20.96 -5.69 -4.93
C THR A 145 -21.40 -4.73 -6.05
N PRO A 146 -22.40 -5.11 -6.83
CA PRO A 146 -23.03 -4.21 -7.81
C PRO A 146 -23.56 -2.90 -7.24
N SER A 147 -23.97 -2.90 -5.96
CA SER A 147 -24.42 -1.69 -5.26
C SER A 147 -23.27 -0.76 -4.82
N GLY A 148 -22.01 -1.19 -5.04
CA GLY A 148 -20.82 -0.42 -4.68
C GLY A 148 -20.39 -0.56 -3.21
N THR A 149 -21.02 -1.46 -2.44
CA THR A 149 -20.53 -1.85 -1.11
C THR A 149 -19.37 -2.84 -1.22
N SER A 150 -18.66 -3.08 -0.12
CA SER A 150 -17.53 -4.02 -0.11
C SER A 150 -17.41 -4.76 1.23
N SER A 151 -16.52 -5.73 1.29
CA SER A 151 -15.99 -6.20 2.57
C SER A 151 -15.09 -5.12 3.19
N SER A 152 -15.14 -5.00 4.52
CA SER A 152 -14.24 -4.08 5.25
C SER A 152 -12.87 -4.68 5.45
N GLY A 153 -11.84 -3.84 5.51
CA GLY A 153 -10.50 -4.31 5.80
C GLY A 153 -9.43 -3.23 5.75
N SER A 154 -8.19 -3.64 5.90
CA SER A 154 -7.03 -2.75 5.89
C SER A 154 -5.86 -3.43 5.19
N LEU A 155 -5.17 -2.69 4.33
CA LEU A 155 -3.96 -3.10 3.63
C LEU A 155 -2.80 -2.24 4.13
N TYR A 156 -1.81 -2.88 4.72
CA TYR A 156 -0.65 -2.19 5.28
C TYR A 156 0.50 -2.24 4.28
N ILE A 157 1.14 -1.09 4.04
CA ILE A 157 2.19 -0.92 3.03
C ILE A 157 3.36 -0.21 3.70
N CYS A 158 4.55 -0.75 3.57
CA CYS A 158 5.76 -0.15 4.12
C CYS A 158 6.83 0.10 3.06
N GLY A 159 7.64 1.13 3.29
CA GLY A 159 8.85 1.45 2.57
C GLY A 159 10.10 0.87 3.25
N ARG A 160 11.25 1.01 2.59
CA ARG A 160 12.56 0.53 3.09
C ARG A 160 12.97 1.11 4.44
N ARG A 161 12.58 2.36 4.73
CA ARG A 161 12.92 3.08 5.97
C ARG A 161 11.83 3.00 7.03
N LYS A 162 11.01 1.94 6.99
CA LYS A 162 9.89 1.71 7.92
C LYS A 162 8.81 2.79 7.85
N THR A 163 8.74 3.55 6.77
CA THR A 163 7.59 4.40 6.48
C THR A 163 6.37 3.53 6.33
N GLN A 164 5.30 3.80 7.08
CA GLN A 164 4.10 2.94 7.10
C GLN A 164 2.88 3.71 6.64
N TYR A 165 2.19 3.13 5.65
CA TYR A 165 0.89 3.57 5.18
C TYR A 165 -0.13 2.45 5.36
N VAL A 166 -1.40 2.83 5.41
CA VAL A 166 -2.52 1.90 5.39
C VAL A 166 -3.60 2.38 4.42
N VAL A 167 -4.13 1.46 3.64
CA VAL A 167 -5.34 1.66 2.84
C VAL A 167 -6.50 1.00 3.59
N ARG A 168 -7.32 1.81 4.24
CA ARG A 168 -8.52 1.37 4.96
C ARG A 168 -9.71 1.31 4.00
N ILE A 169 -10.45 0.20 4.03
CA ILE A 169 -11.62 -0.06 3.20
C ILE A 169 -12.84 -0.10 4.10
N TYR A 170 -13.86 0.72 3.77
CA TYR A 170 -15.12 0.80 4.50
C TYR A 170 -16.20 0.04 3.75
N GLY A 171 -16.67 -1.06 4.35
CA GLY A 171 -17.58 -2.01 3.70
C GLY A 171 -18.90 -1.40 3.23
N GLU A 172 -19.54 -0.59 4.05
CA GLU A 172 -20.84 0.01 3.75
C GLU A 172 -20.84 0.90 2.49
N THR A 173 -19.73 1.56 2.23
CA THR A 173 -19.63 2.52 1.12
C THR A 173 -18.67 2.07 0.01
N GLY A 174 -17.88 1.04 0.25
CA GLY A 174 -16.81 0.62 -0.65
C GLY A 174 -15.71 1.69 -0.86
N LYS A 175 -15.70 2.74 -0.02
CA LYS A 175 -14.69 3.80 -0.08
C LYS A 175 -13.39 3.36 0.56
N THR A 176 -12.28 3.90 0.05
CA THR A 176 -10.95 3.70 0.64
C THR A 176 -10.44 5.01 1.22
N ARG A 177 -9.68 4.91 2.31
CA ARG A 177 -8.95 6.03 2.92
C ARG A 177 -7.50 5.64 3.10
N ILE A 178 -6.60 6.55 2.75
CA ILE A 178 -5.16 6.35 2.93
C ILE A 178 -4.73 7.14 4.16
N LEU A 179 -4.04 6.46 5.07
CA LEU A 179 -3.50 7.05 6.28
C LEU A 179 -2.01 6.72 6.36
N LYS A 180 -1.24 7.63 6.95
CA LYS A 180 0.17 7.44 7.26
C LYS A 180 0.34 7.32 8.76
N PHE A 181 1.17 6.39 9.20
CA PHE A 181 1.53 6.26 10.61
C PHE A 181 2.58 7.29 10.99
N ASN A 182 2.26 8.12 11.96
CA ASN A 182 3.22 9.05 12.54
C ASN A 182 3.87 8.39 13.78
N THR A 183 5.14 8.02 13.64
CA THR A 183 5.90 7.36 14.70
C THR A 183 6.13 8.25 15.93
N GLY A 184 6.14 9.57 15.75
CA GLY A 184 6.32 10.53 16.85
C GLY A 184 5.09 10.66 17.76
N SER A 185 3.89 10.63 17.17
CA SER A 185 2.63 10.70 17.92
C SER A 185 1.98 9.33 18.18
N GLY A 186 2.45 8.27 17.52
CA GLY A 186 1.84 6.94 17.59
C GLY A 186 0.46 6.85 16.97
N GLN A 187 0.10 7.76 16.06
CA GLN A 187 -1.25 7.88 15.50
C GLN A 187 -1.26 7.79 13.97
N TRP A 188 -2.41 7.37 13.45
CA TRP A 188 -2.70 7.38 12.03
C TRP A 188 -3.22 8.75 11.60
N LEU A 189 -2.55 9.40 10.66
CA LEU A 189 -2.92 10.70 10.11
C LEU A 189 -3.37 10.55 8.66
N PRO A 190 -4.36 11.35 8.19
CA PRO A 190 -4.72 11.37 6.77
C PRO A 190 -3.53 11.73 5.89
N ALA A 191 -3.32 10.97 4.80
CA ALA A 191 -2.21 11.22 3.88
C ALA A 191 -2.35 12.53 3.08
N SER A 192 -3.49 13.23 3.16
CA SER A 192 -3.75 14.53 2.56
C SER A 192 -3.35 15.72 3.45
N GLU A 193 -2.98 15.48 4.70
CA GLU A 193 -2.65 16.50 5.70
C GLU A 193 -1.14 16.55 6.04
N LEU A 194 -0.32 15.90 5.21
CA LEU A 194 1.13 15.79 5.42
C LEU A 194 1.93 16.46 4.33
#